data_58223fc2cd645a90d2564e7d52363075
#
_entry.id   58223fc2cd645a90d2564e7d52363075
#
_cell.length_a   1.000
_cell.length_b   1.000
_cell.length_c   1.000
_cell.angle_alpha   90.00
_cell.angle_beta   90.00
_cell.angle_gamma   90.00
#
_symmetry.space_group_name_H-M   'P 1'
#
loop_
_entity.id
_entity.type
_entity.pdbx_description
1 polymer ?
#
loop_
_entity_poly.entity_id
_entity_poly.type
_entity_poly.pdbx_seq_one_letter_code
_entity_poly.pdbx_strand_id
1 'polypeptide(L)'
;VCTGQAVTAVKRIAEGFTVRTETEVFAARKVILAAGGAAGSKVGGVMDGYRLAKMLGHHRTVLYPSLVQLRTDPTYPRALKGVKAECGIAILRGGERVAENRGEVLFTEYGVSGPAIFDISRTVSTGGEGLACALDFFPDWETREVLDWLRLRREAMGTHEASTLLVGSCHTRLGQ
;
A
#
# COMPACT_ATOMS: atom_id res chain seq x y z
N VAL A 1 33.93 2.48 -14.72
CA VAL A 1 32.92 2.88 -13.70
C VAL A 1 33.58 3.89 -12.79
N CYS A 2 32.94 5.05 -12.63
CA CYS A 2 33.38 6.09 -11.69
C CYS A 2 32.45 6.07 -10.48
N THR A 3 32.93 5.68 -9.33
CA THR A 3 32.19 5.66 -8.07
C THR A 3 32.51 6.90 -7.23
N GLY A 4 31.65 7.24 -6.27
CA GLY A 4 31.85 8.43 -5.43
C GLY A 4 31.65 9.76 -6.16
N GLN A 5 31.01 9.75 -7.33
CA GLN A 5 30.81 10.92 -8.20
C GLN A 5 29.33 11.28 -8.25
N ALA A 6 28.85 12.08 -7.32
CA ALA A 6 27.49 12.57 -7.34
C ALA A 6 27.22 13.51 -8.52
N VAL A 7 26.26 13.17 -9.37
CA VAL A 7 25.89 14.02 -10.51
C VAL A 7 25.05 15.20 -10.04
N THR A 8 25.56 16.41 -10.24
CA THR A 8 24.91 17.66 -9.82
C THR A 8 24.08 18.30 -10.92
N ALA A 9 24.51 18.14 -12.21
CA ALA A 9 23.77 18.70 -13.35
C ALA A 9 23.96 17.88 -14.63
N VAL A 10 22.95 17.92 -15.49
CA VAL A 10 23.03 17.47 -16.88
C VAL A 10 22.49 18.59 -17.76
N LYS A 11 23.23 18.93 -18.84
CA LYS A 11 22.82 19.94 -19.82
C LYS A 11 22.96 19.40 -21.22
N ARG A 12 22.03 19.77 -22.10
CA ARG A 12 22.12 19.52 -23.54
C ARG A 12 23.06 20.57 -24.16
N ILE A 13 23.93 20.12 -25.07
CA ILE A 13 24.81 20.94 -25.89
C ILE A 13 24.61 20.58 -27.36
N ALA A 14 25.26 21.28 -28.29
CA ALA A 14 25.11 21.10 -29.74
C ALA A 14 25.32 19.64 -30.18
N GLU A 15 26.33 18.96 -29.66
CA GLU A 15 26.68 17.59 -30.06
C GLU A 15 26.49 16.56 -28.96
N GLY A 16 25.48 16.73 -28.10
CA GLY A 16 25.18 15.77 -27.02
C GLY A 16 24.85 16.41 -25.69
N PHE A 17 25.57 16.01 -24.67
CA PHE A 17 25.30 16.40 -23.29
C PHE A 17 26.58 16.62 -22.51
N THR A 18 26.53 17.50 -21.50
CA THR A 18 27.50 17.55 -20.43
C THR A 18 26.88 17.03 -19.13
N VAL A 19 27.63 16.19 -18.45
CA VAL A 19 27.27 15.63 -17.11
C VAL A 19 28.28 16.19 -16.12
N ARG A 20 27.81 16.94 -15.13
CA ARG A 20 28.66 17.57 -14.11
C ARG A 20 28.50 16.80 -12.79
N THR A 21 29.64 16.53 -12.17
CA THR A 21 29.75 16.10 -10.78
C THR A 21 30.28 17.25 -9.92
N GLU A 22 30.59 17.01 -8.67
CA GLU A 22 31.23 18.00 -7.80
C GLU A 22 32.67 18.35 -8.27
N THR A 23 33.37 17.38 -8.85
CA THR A 23 34.78 17.48 -9.17
C THR A 23 35.06 17.53 -10.67
N GLU A 24 34.21 16.99 -11.52
CA GLU A 24 34.49 16.79 -12.95
C GLU A 24 33.29 17.12 -13.85
N VAL A 25 33.59 17.30 -15.14
CA VAL A 25 32.59 17.48 -16.19
C VAL A 25 32.88 16.47 -17.32
N PHE A 26 31.91 15.65 -17.62
CA PHE A 26 31.97 14.66 -18.70
C PHE A 26 31.15 15.13 -19.89
N ALA A 27 31.67 14.92 -21.10
CA ALA A 27 30.92 15.09 -22.35
C ALA A 27 30.49 13.74 -22.89
N ALA A 28 29.24 13.62 -23.37
CA ALA A 28 28.71 12.41 -23.91
C ALA A 28 27.70 12.69 -25.04
N ARG A 29 27.70 11.87 -26.08
CA ARG A 29 26.70 11.97 -27.17
C ARG A 29 25.29 11.56 -26.71
N LYS A 30 25.21 10.63 -25.77
CA LYS A 30 23.94 10.13 -25.18
C LYS A 30 24.10 9.94 -23.67
N VAL A 31 23.05 10.16 -22.92
CA VAL A 31 22.99 9.95 -21.47
C VAL A 31 21.80 9.05 -21.16
N ILE A 32 22.03 8.03 -20.33
CA ILE A 32 20.99 7.20 -19.76
C ILE A 32 20.84 7.62 -18.29
N LEU A 33 19.67 8.16 -17.94
CA LEU A 33 19.37 8.57 -16.58
C LEU A 33 18.74 7.38 -15.84
N ALA A 34 19.53 6.70 -15.02
CA ALA A 34 19.16 5.50 -14.28
C ALA A 34 19.38 5.69 -12.76
N ALA A 35 19.04 6.88 -12.24
CA ALA A 35 19.30 7.30 -10.86
C ALA A 35 18.26 6.80 -9.84
N GLY A 36 17.40 5.85 -10.22
CA GLY A 36 16.31 5.37 -9.37
C GLY A 36 15.21 6.41 -9.20
N GLY A 37 14.37 6.24 -8.18
CA GLY A 37 13.22 7.08 -7.88
C GLY A 37 12.98 7.24 -6.38
N ALA A 38 11.87 7.89 -6.02
CA ALA A 38 11.53 8.25 -4.64
C ALA A 38 11.08 7.07 -3.75
N ALA A 39 10.80 5.90 -4.35
CA ALA A 39 10.33 4.75 -3.60
C ALA A 39 11.44 4.16 -2.71
N GLY A 40 11.08 3.70 -1.51
CA GLY A 40 12.01 3.04 -0.61
C GLY A 40 13.12 3.95 -0.10
N SER A 41 12.80 5.12 0.45
CA SER A 41 13.78 6.09 0.96
C SER A 41 14.79 5.50 1.96
N LYS A 42 14.40 4.49 2.74
CA LYS A 42 15.28 3.78 3.67
C LYS A 42 16.31 2.86 2.99
N VAL A 43 16.09 2.53 1.72
CA VAL A 43 16.95 1.64 0.92
C VAL A 43 17.50 2.35 -0.32
N GLY A 44 17.62 3.66 -0.27
CA GLY A 44 18.28 4.45 -1.30
C GLY A 44 17.37 5.17 -2.30
N GLY A 45 16.05 5.17 -2.06
CA GLY A 45 15.13 5.95 -2.89
C GLY A 45 15.38 7.46 -2.72
N VAL A 46 15.64 8.17 -3.84
CA VAL A 46 15.98 9.59 -3.88
C VAL A 46 15.26 10.31 -5.01
N MET A 47 15.22 11.65 -4.92
CA MET A 47 14.56 12.51 -5.91
C MET A 47 15.50 13.02 -7.01
N ASP A 48 16.78 12.67 -6.98
CA ASP A 48 17.80 13.22 -7.87
C ASP A 48 17.54 12.95 -9.35
N GLY A 49 17.09 11.76 -9.70
CA GLY A 49 16.71 11.42 -11.07
C GLY A 49 15.67 12.37 -11.65
N TYR A 50 14.65 12.72 -10.85
CA TYR A 50 13.60 13.66 -11.27
C TYR A 50 14.15 15.08 -11.41
N ARG A 51 15.06 15.50 -10.52
CA ARG A 51 15.73 16.80 -10.59
C ARG A 51 16.58 16.93 -11.85
N LEU A 52 17.37 15.91 -12.17
CA LEU A 52 18.20 15.88 -13.38
C LEU A 52 17.34 15.85 -14.65
N ALA A 53 16.27 15.06 -14.69
CA ALA A 53 15.33 15.04 -15.80
C ALA A 53 14.67 16.42 -16.03
N LYS A 54 14.31 17.12 -14.95
CA LYS A 54 13.77 18.48 -15.04
C LYS A 54 14.74 19.47 -15.69
N MET A 55 16.05 19.34 -15.46
CA MET A 55 17.07 20.17 -16.10
C MET A 55 17.12 19.99 -17.62
N LEU A 56 16.64 18.86 -18.12
CA LEU A 56 16.53 18.53 -19.54
C LEU A 56 15.15 18.87 -20.14
N GLY A 57 14.28 19.55 -19.38
CA GLY A 57 12.96 19.97 -19.83
C GLY A 57 11.84 18.92 -19.59
N HIS A 58 12.13 17.81 -18.93
CA HIS A 58 11.09 16.84 -18.58
C HIS A 58 10.23 17.30 -17.40
N HIS A 59 8.98 16.90 -17.40
CA HIS A 59 8.03 17.11 -16.32
C HIS A 59 7.61 15.76 -15.76
N ARG A 60 7.40 15.69 -14.45
CA ARG A 60 6.83 14.51 -13.81
C ARG A 60 5.42 14.76 -13.36
N THR A 61 4.59 13.74 -13.38
CA THR A 61 3.29 13.72 -12.70
C THR A 61 3.47 13.69 -11.18
N VAL A 62 2.39 13.95 -10.44
CA VAL A 62 2.39 13.79 -8.98
C VAL A 62 2.73 12.34 -8.62
N LEU A 63 3.60 12.16 -7.64
CA LEU A 63 3.95 10.84 -7.11
C LEU A 63 3.01 10.51 -5.95
N TYR A 64 2.43 9.33 -6.01
CA TYR A 64 1.61 8.78 -4.95
C TYR A 64 2.22 7.48 -4.45
N PRO A 65 2.15 7.18 -3.15
CA PRO A 65 2.54 5.88 -2.62
C PRO A 65 1.73 4.76 -3.29
N SER A 66 2.38 3.63 -3.54
CA SER A 66 1.77 2.41 -4.06
C SER A 66 2.48 1.22 -3.41
N LEU A 67 1.80 0.08 -3.32
CA LEU A 67 2.28 -1.11 -2.62
C LEU A 67 2.66 -0.79 -1.17
N VAL A 68 1.77 -0.07 -0.48
CA VAL A 68 1.97 0.37 0.91
C VAL A 68 0.84 -0.13 1.80
N GLN A 69 1.13 -0.24 3.08
CA GLN A 69 0.10 -0.49 4.11
C GLN A 69 -0.85 0.71 4.22
N LEU A 70 -2.07 0.45 4.65
CA LEU A 70 -3.07 1.47 4.93
C LEU A 70 -3.09 1.80 6.42
N ARG A 71 -3.06 3.09 6.72
CA ARG A 71 -3.35 3.58 8.07
C ARG A 71 -4.85 3.76 8.21
N THR A 72 -5.40 3.25 9.30
CA THR A 72 -6.83 3.37 9.64
C THR A 72 -6.96 3.89 11.07
N ASP A 73 -8.19 4.02 11.56
CA ASP A 73 -8.41 4.08 13.00
C ASP A 73 -7.72 2.87 13.66
N PRO A 74 -6.83 3.08 14.64
CA PRO A 74 -6.02 2.00 15.20
C PRO A 74 -6.75 1.15 16.25
N THR A 75 -7.98 1.46 16.61
CA THR A 75 -8.71 0.82 17.71
C THR A 75 -8.74 -0.69 17.56
N TYR A 76 -9.29 -1.18 16.45
CA TYR A 76 -9.36 -2.62 16.19
C TYR A 76 -8.04 -3.22 15.65
N PRO A 77 -7.37 -2.61 14.66
CA PRO A 77 -6.13 -3.17 14.13
C PRO A 77 -5.04 -3.36 15.17
N ARG A 78 -4.90 -2.44 16.12
CA ARG A 78 -3.91 -2.55 17.22
C ARG A 78 -4.18 -3.75 18.11
N ALA A 79 -5.45 -3.99 18.47
CA ALA A 79 -5.86 -5.16 19.24
C ALA A 79 -5.58 -6.48 18.51
N LEU A 80 -5.61 -6.44 17.19
CA LEU A 80 -5.37 -7.59 16.31
C LEU A 80 -3.94 -7.66 15.76
N LYS A 81 -3.02 -6.82 16.21
CA LYS A 81 -1.64 -6.76 15.69
C LYS A 81 -1.01 -8.16 15.56
N GLY A 82 -0.51 -8.45 14.36
CA GLY A 82 0.10 -9.73 14.00
C GLY A 82 -0.88 -10.82 13.56
N VAL A 83 -2.19 -10.60 13.68
CA VAL A 83 -3.20 -11.53 13.15
C VAL A 83 -3.25 -11.40 11.64
N LYS A 84 -3.40 -12.53 10.96
CA LYS A 84 -3.65 -12.65 9.52
C LYS A 84 -5.03 -13.24 9.29
N ALA A 85 -5.69 -12.78 8.25
CA ALA A 85 -6.97 -13.33 7.80
C ALA A 85 -7.12 -13.23 6.28
N GLU A 86 -7.71 -14.24 5.67
CA GLU A 86 -8.21 -14.15 4.30
C GLU A 86 -9.50 -13.35 4.30
N CYS A 87 -9.57 -12.29 3.52
CA CYS A 87 -10.69 -11.36 3.49
C CYS A 87 -11.08 -10.97 2.07
N GLY A 88 -12.36 -10.69 1.87
CA GLY A 88 -12.80 -9.73 0.88
C GLY A 88 -12.48 -8.32 1.37
N ILE A 89 -11.97 -7.46 0.51
CA ILE A 89 -11.55 -6.10 0.84
C ILE A 89 -12.28 -5.14 -0.07
N ALA A 90 -12.91 -4.11 0.48
CA ALA A 90 -13.51 -3.04 -0.30
C ALA A 90 -13.05 -1.67 0.23
N ILE A 91 -12.66 -0.79 -0.68
CA ILE A 91 -12.49 0.63 -0.38
C ILE A 91 -13.79 1.34 -0.73
N LEU A 92 -14.34 2.03 0.25
CA LEU A 92 -15.62 2.71 0.15
C LEU A 92 -15.41 4.23 0.21
N ARG A 93 -16.23 4.97 -0.57
CA ARG A 93 -16.37 6.42 -0.49
C ARG A 93 -17.84 6.75 -0.38
N GLY A 94 -18.24 7.38 0.73
CA GLY A 94 -19.65 7.69 0.97
C GLY A 94 -20.58 6.47 0.96
N GLY A 95 -20.05 5.28 1.30
CA GLY A 95 -20.78 4.02 1.25
C GLY A 95 -20.69 3.28 -0.09
N GLU A 96 -20.24 3.91 -1.15
CA GLU A 96 -20.06 3.28 -2.47
C GLU A 96 -18.68 2.62 -2.60
N ARG A 97 -18.63 1.46 -3.23
CA ARG A 97 -17.40 0.70 -3.47
C ARG A 97 -16.62 1.32 -4.64
N VAL A 98 -15.40 1.81 -4.36
CA VAL A 98 -14.52 2.42 -5.36
C VAL A 98 -13.36 1.51 -5.78
N ALA A 99 -13.04 0.51 -4.99
CA ALA A 99 -12.12 -0.57 -5.33
C ALA A 99 -12.41 -1.81 -4.49
N GLU A 100 -12.03 -2.97 -5.00
CA GLU A 100 -12.14 -4.23 -4.28
C GLU A 100 -10.95 -5.13 -4.59
N ASN A 101 -10.64 -6.02 -3.66
CA ASN A 101 -9.66 -7.09 -3.79
C ASN A 101 -10.01 -8.21 -2.82
N ARG A 102 -9.27 -9.32 -2.93
CA ARG A 102 -9.40 -10.46 -2.02
C ARG A 102 -8.03 -11.05 -1.74
N GLY A 103 -7.81 -11.49 -0.50
CA GLY A 103 -6.60 -12.18 -0.10
C GLY A 103 -6.19 -11.92 1.34
N GLU A 104 -4.95 -12.29 1.67
CA GLU A 104 -4.41 -12.15 3.02
C GLU A 104 -4.29 -10.70 3.44
N VAL A 105 -4.91 -10.38 4.57
CA VAL A 105 -4.79 -9.12 5.31
C VAL A 105 -4.02 -9.37 6.60
N LEU A 106 -3.00 -8.56 6.86
CA LEU A 106 -2.25 -8.54 8.10
C LEU A 106 -2.63 -7.30 8.92
N PHE A 107 -3.11 -7.50 10.14
CA PHE A 107 -3.36 -6.41 11.07
C PHE A 107 -2.05 -5.90 11.68
N THR A 108 -1.89 -4.58 11.69
CA THR A 108 -0.70 -3.90 12.22
C THR A 108 -1.10 -2.94 13.34
N GLU A 109 -0.11 -2.33 13.98
CA GLU A 109 -0.36 -1.34 15.03
C GLU A 109 -1.11 -0.08 14.54
N TYR A 110 -1.05 0.21 13.23
CA TYR A 110 -1.55 1.45 12.64
C TYR A 110 -2.69 1.24 11.64
N GLY A 111 -3.07 0.00 11.37
CA GLY A 111 -4.06 -0.32 10.36
C GLY A 111 -3.82 -1.70 9.74
N VAL A 112 -3.93 -1.80 8.43
CA VAL A 112 -3.87 -3.07 7.71
C VAL A 112 -2.78 -3.09 6.64
N SER A 113 -2.22 -4.27 6.40
CA SER A 113 -1.14 -4.58 5.47
C SER A 113 -1.42 -5.92 4.77
N GLY A 114 -0.50 -6.39 3.99
CA GLY A 114 -0.61 -7.67 3.27
C GLY A 114 -0.70 -7.46 1.76
N PRO A 115 -0.46 -8.52 0.97
CA PRO A 115 -0.41 -8.41 -0.49
C PRO A 115 -1.67 -7.81 -1.09
N ALA A 116 -2.84 -8.26 -0.65
CA ALA A 116 -4.12 -7.78 -1.15
C ALA A 116 -4.39 -6.30 -0.82
N ILE A 117 -3.86 -5.80 0.31
CA ILE A 117 -3.89 -4.38 0.68
C ILE A 117 -2.92 -3.57 -0.19
N PHE A 118 -1.74 -4.11 -0.46
CA PHE A 118 -0.76 -3.42 -1.31
C PHE A 118 -1.30 -3.16 -2.70
N ASP A 119 -1.98 -4.12 -3.30
CA ASP A 119 -2.52 -4.02 -4.65
C ASP A 119 -3.54 -2.88 -4.79
N ILE A 120 -4.40 -2.66 -3.77
CA ILE A 120 -5.41 -1.60 -3.81
C ILE A 120 -4.95 -0.28 -3.18
N SER A 121 -3.77 -0.24 -2.57
CA SER A 121 -3.27 0.93 -1.82
C SER A 121 -3.18 2.19 -2.67
N ARG A 122 -2.94 2.06 -3.98
CA ARG A 122 -2.91 3.21 -4.89
C ARG A 122 -4.26 3.94 -4.94
N THR A 123 -5.37 3.23 -4.94
CA THR A 123 -6.71 3.84 -4.92
C THR A 123 -6.88 4.73 -3.69
N VAL A 124 -6.39 4.29 -2.53
CA VAL A 124 -6.41 5.09 -1.31
C VAL A 124 -5.48 6.29 -1.40
N SER A 125 -4.24 6.09 -1.88
CA SER A 125 -3.24 7.16 -2.00
C SER A 125 -3.65 8.28 -2.95
N THR A 126 -4.40 7.96 -4.00
CA THR A 126 -4.90 8.94 -4.99
C THR A 126 -6.31 9.43 -4.68
N GLY A 127 -7.03 8.73 -3.83
CA GLY A 127 -8.45 8.96 -3.57
C GLY A 127 -8.78 10.12 -2.64
N GLY A 128 -7.80 10.67 -1.91
CA GLY A 128 -8.03 11.74 -0.95
C GLY A 128 -8.68 11.27 0.36
N GLU A 129 -9.42 12.15 1.01
CA GLU A 129 -10.06 11.90 2.30
C GLU A 129 -11.43 11.21 2.18
N GLY A 130 -11.98 10.77 3.31
CA GLY A 130 -13.32 10.20 3.39
C GLY A 130 -13.43 8.77 2.87
N LEU A 131 -12.32 8.04 2.80
CA LEU A 131 -12.32 6.62 2.43
C LEU A 131 -12.44 5.73 3.66
N ALA A 132 -13.16 4.63 3.52
CA ALA A 132 -13.22 3.53 4.49
C ALA A 132 -12.72 2.24 3.85
N CYS A 133 -12.07 1.40 4.66
CA CYS A 133 -11.69 0.04 4.27
C CYS A 133 -12.62 -0.95 4.97
N ALA A 134 -13.45 -1.64 4.22
CA ALA A 134 -14.29 -2.70 4.70
C ALA A 134 -13.60 -4.05 4.49
N LEU A 135 -13.66 -4.91 5.49
CA LEU A 135 -13.14 -6.27 5.45
C LEU A 135 -14.29 -7.26 5.63
N ASP A 136 -14.41 -8.19 4.70
CA ASP A 136 -15.34 -9.31 4.75
C ASP A 136 -14.56 -10.58 5.09
N PHE A 137 -14.87 -11.18 6.24
CA PHE A 137 -14.21 -12.40 6.72
C PHE A 137 -14.85 -13.69 6.19
N PHE A 138 -15.94 -13.58 5.44
CA PHE A 138 -16.66 -14.70 4.83
C PHE A 138 -16.95 -14.43 3.34
N PRO A 139 -15.92 -14.10 2.53
CA PRO A 139 -16.12 -13.60 1.17
C PRO A 139 -16.72 -14.61 0.18
N ASP A 140 -16.82 -15.88 0.58
CA ASP A 140 -17.44 -16.97 -0.22
C ASP A 140 -18.90 -17.20 0.13
N TRP A 141 -19.44 -16.48 1.13
CA TRP A 141 -20.77 -16.69 1.65
C TRP A 141 -21.65 -15.47 1.37
N GLU A 142 -22.88 -15.74 0.98
CA GLU A 142 -23.90 -14.70 0.93
C GLU A 142 -24.27 -14.23 2.34
N THR A 143 -24.64 -12.95 2.47
CA THR A 143 -25.03 -12.36 3.78
C THR A 143 -26.08 -13.21 4.51
N ARG A 144 -27.03 -13.80 3.76
CA ARG A 144 -28.06 -14.66 4.33
C ARG A 144 -27.47 -15.93 4.92
N GLU A 145 -26.54 -16.56 4.23
CA GLU A 145 -25.87 -17.79 4.70
C GLU A 145 -25.09 -17.53 5.98
N VAL A 146 -24.36 -16.41 6.06
CA VAL A 146 -23.66 -16.00 7.28
C VAL A 146 -24.65 -15.79 8.43
N LEU A 147 -25.77 -15.12 8.19
CA LEU A 147 -26.79 -14.87 9.23
C LEU A 147 -27.44 -16.15 9.71
N ASP A 148 -27.81 -17.06 8.82
CA ASP A 148 -28.42 -18.32 9.17
C ASP A 148 -27.46 -19.23 9.94
N TRP A 149 -26.18 -19.26 9.51
CA TRP A 149 -25.13 -19.96 10.23
C TRP A 149 -24.88 -19.38 11.63
N LEU A 150 -24.86 -18.05 11.79
CA LEU A 150 -24.70 -17.41 13.10
C LEU A 150 -25.86 -17.71 14.04
N ARG A 151 -27.09 -17.76 13.51
CA ARG A 151 -28.31 -18.12 14.29
C ARG A 151 -28.23 -19.56 14.81
N LEU A 152 -27.96 -20.50 13.91
CA LEU A 152 -27.81 -21.92 14.28
C LEU A 152 -26.72 -22.12 15.32
N ARG A 153 -25.60 -21.45 15.14
CA ARG A 153 -24.47 -21.53 16.05
C ARG A 153 -24.81 -20.97 17.44
N ARG A 154 -25.50 -19.82 17.50
CA ARG A 154 -25.95 -19.22 18.73
C ARG A 154 -26.93 -20.14 19.48
N GLU A 155 -27.85 -20.77 18.77
CA GLU A 155 -28.82 -21.75 19.34
C GLU A 155 -28.08 -22.97 19.92
N ALA A 156 -27.10 -23.51 19.20
CA ALA A 156 -26.30 -24.65 19.65
C ALA A 156 -25.41 -24.33 20.88
N MET A 157 -24.99 -23.09 21.04
CA MET A 157 -24.12 -22.67 22.15
C MET A 157 -24.84 -22.45 23.48
N GLY A 158 -26.16 -22.26 23.46
CA GLY A 158 -26.96 -22.06 24.68
C GLY A 158 -26.52 -20.84 25.49
N THR A 159 -26.03 -21.05 26.72
CA THR A 159 -25.63 -19.99 27.64
C THR A 159 -24.15 -19.55 27.53
N HIS A 160 -23.41 -20.02 26.53
CA HIS A 160 -22.03 -19.63 26.35
C HIS A 160 -21.91 -18.14 26.00
N GLU A 161 -20.74 -17.55 26.32
CA GLU A 161 -20.47 -16.14 26.05
C GLU A 161 -20.44 -15.84 24.53
N ALA A 162 -20.99 -14.69 24.14
CA ALA A 162 -21.01 -14.23 22.75
C ALA A 162 -19.60 -14.14 22.14
N SER A 163 -18.58 -13.88 22.96
CA SER A 163 -17.16 -13.86 22.58
C SER A 163 -16.65 -15.18 21.98
N THR A 164 -17.37 -16.29 22.22
CA THR A 164 -17.00 -17.61 21.69
C THR A 164 -17.72 -17.98 20.39
N LEU A 165 -18.64 -17.12 19.92
CA LEU A 165 -19.48 -17.40 18.77
C LEU A 165 -18.71 -17.72 17.49
N LEU A 166 -17.57 -17.07 17.25
CA LEU A 166 -16.75 -17.24 16.05
C LEU A 166 -15.55 -18.17 16.23
N VAL A 167 -15.40 -18.81 17.40
CA VAL A 167 -14.30 -19.76 17.66
C VAL A 167 -14.34 -20.92 16.66
N GLY A 168 -13.20 -21.18 16.02
CA GLY A 168 -13.06 -22.23 15.00
C GLY A 168 -13.48 -21.81 13.58
N SER A 169 -14.04 -20.61 13.40
CA SER A 169 -14.43 -20.10 12.08
C SER A 169 -13.49 -19.03 11.55
N CYS A 170 -12.85 -18.29 12.46
CA CYS A 170 -11.79 -17.34 12.16
C CYS A 170 -10.72 -17.40 13.25
N HIS A 171 -9.69 -16.61 13.12
CA HIS A 171 -8.65 -16.48 14.15
C HIS A 171 -9.31 -16.05 15.47
N THR A 172 -8.95 -16.71 16.59
CA THR A 172 -9.61 -16.52 17.91
C THR A 172 -9.72 -15.06 18.32
N ARG A 173 -8.67 -14.26 18.10
CA ARG A 173 -8.67 -12.81 18.42
C ARG A 173 -9.57 -11.97 17.52
N LEU A 174 -9.97 -12.47 16.36
CA LEU A 174 -10.98 -11.83 15.50
C LEU A 174 -12.39 -12.13 15.96
N GLY A 175 -12.59 -13.27 16.62
CA GLY A 175 -13.90 -13.70 17.09
C GLY A 175 -14.29 -13.16 18.47
N GLN A 176 -13.38 -12.53 19.16
CA GLN A 176 -13.59 -11.91 20.48
C GLN A 176 -13.97 -10.44 20.36
#